data_bce90ef73eb1607dbc6ade00a3a716c0
#
_entry.id   bce90ef73eb1607dbc6ade00a3a716c0
#
_cell.length_a   1.000
_cell.length_b   1.000
_cell.length_c   1.000
_cell.angle_alpha   90.00
_cell.angle_beta   90.00
_cell.angle_gamma   90.00
#
_symmetry.space_group_name_H-M   'P 1'
#
loop_
_entity.id
_entity.type
_entity.pdbx_description
1 polymer ?
#
loop_
_entity_poly.entity_id
_entity_poly.type
_entity_poly.pdbx_seq_one_letter_code
_entity_poly.pdbx_strand_id
1 'polypeptide(L)'
;VIGLVDCAGMRLQEATDALEAFGSIYLKQTLASGMIPQITAVFGTCGGGMAIIPALTDFTFIESKKGKMFVNSPNALDGNYTEKCDTSAAAFQSEETGLVDGTGSEEEILGQIRQLIGLLPSNFEDNDSFVECTDDLNRTCDDITACAGDTSIALSRIADNGIFFE
;
A
#
# COMPACT_ATOMS: atom_id res chain seq x y z
N VAL A 1 1.24 -10.64 6.24
CA VAL A 1 2.68 -10.43 5.92
C VAL A 1 2.92 -8.95 5.67
N ILE A 2 4.03 -8.41 6.22
CA ILE A 2 4.44 -7.03 5.98
C ILE A 2 5.84 -7.05 5.35
N GLY A 3 5.97 -6.52 4.14
CA GLY A 3 7.22 -6.34 3.42
C GLY A 3 7.74 -4.91 3.57
N LEU A 4 8.93 -4.74 4.15
CA LEU A 4 9.63 -3.45 4.20
C LEU A 4 10.70 -3.46 3.10
N VAL A 5 10.58 -2.58 2.12
CA VAL A 5 11.35 -2.66 0.87
C VAL A 5 12.28 -1.46 0.72
N ASP A 6 13.54 -1.77 0.50
CA ASP A 6 14.57 -0.87 -0.04
C ASP A 6 15.54 -1.72 -0.88
N CYS A 7 15.22 -1.93 -2.16
CA CYS A 7 15.97 -2.80 -3.05
C CYS A 7 15.85 -2.34 -4.50
N ALA A 8 16.97 -2.00 -5.11
CA ALA A 8 17.03 -1.55 -6.50
C ALA A 8 16.74 -2.64 -7.56
N GLY A 9 16.49 -3.87 -7.13
CA GLY A 9 16.24 -5.01 -8.00
C GLY A 9 17.22 -6.17 -7.78
N MET A 10 17.23 -7.12 -8.70
CA MET A 10 18.07 -8.30 -8.60
C MET A 10 19.54 -8.01 -8.91
N ARG A 11 20.42 -8.82 -8.35
CA ARG A 11 21.85 -8.83 -8.69
C ARG A 11 22.04 -9.51 -10.04
N LEU A 12 22.48 -8.76 -11.03
CA LEU A 12 22.70 -9.27 -12.39
C LEU A 12 23.78 -10.38 -12.44
N GLN A 13 24.72 -10.35 -11.50
CA GLN A 13 25.79 -11.35 -11.41
C GLN A 13 25.27 -12.75 -11.02
N GLU A 14 24.12 -12.82 -10.39
CA GLU A 14 23.48 -14.08 -9.98
C GLU A 14 22.54 -14.62 -11.07
N ALA A 15 22.29 -13.85 -12.12
CA ALA A 15 21.56 -14.24 -13.32
C ALA A 15 20.28 -15.07 -13.06
N THR A 16 20.27 -16.34 -13.47
CA THR A 16 19.10 -17.23 -13.36
C THR A 16 18.70 -17.54 -11.93
N ASP A 17 19.64 -17.60 -10.99
CA ASP A 17 19.35 -17.90 -9.59
C ASP A 17 18.57 -16.74 -8.93
N ALA A 18 18.90 -15.49 -9.29
CA ALA A 18 18.13 -14.34 -8.84
C ALA A 18 16.71 -14.34 -9.44
N LEU A 19 16.54 -14.71 -10.71
CA LEU A 19 15.22 -14.83 -11.33
C LEU A 19 14.38 -15.93 -10.67
N GLU A 20 14.96 -17.07 -10.36
CA GLU A 20 14.28 -18.14 -9.64
C GLU A 20 13.84 -17.70 -8.24
N ALA A 21 14.69 -16.98 -7.52
CA ALA A 21 14.35 -16.44 -6.21
C ALA A 21 13.15 -15.45 -6.27
N PHE A 22 13.12 -14.55 -7.24
CA PHE A 22 11.97 -13.66 -7.47
C PHE A 22 10.71 -14.44 -7.84
N GLY A 23 10.82 -15.42 -8.75
CA GLY A 23 9.71 -16.29 -9.13
C GLY A 23 9.13 -17.04 -7.93
N SER A 24 9.99 -17.50 -7.02
CA SER A 24 9.56 -18.14 -5.77
C SER A 24 8.82 -17.19 -4.82
N ILE A 25 9.24 -15.92 -4.74
CA ILE A 25 8.54 -14.91 -3.94
C ILE A 25 7.15 -14.63 -4.56
N TYR A 26 7.07 -14.38 -5.87
CA TYR A 26 5.80 -14.12 -6.54
C TYR A 26 4.81 -15.28 -6.39
N LEU A 27 5.29 -16.51 -6.54
CA LEU A 27 4.47 -17.71 -6.34
C LEU A 27 3.87 -17.73 -4.93
N LYS A 28 4.69 -17.50 -3.90
CA LYS A 28 4.23 -17.49 -2.51
C LYS A 28 3.24 -16.38 -2.23
N GLN A 29 3.47 -15.17 -2.76
CA GLN A 29 2.53 -14.06 -2.62
C GLN A 29 1.19 -14.36 -3.31
N THR A 30 1.23 -14.92 -4.52
CA THR A 30 0.03 -15.30 -5.25
C THR A 30 -0.77 -16.39 -4.52
N LEU A 31 -0.09 -17.40 -3.95
CA LEU A 31 -0.74 -18.45 -3.15
C LEU A 31 -1.30 -17.93 -1.82
N ALA A 32 -0.71 -16.88 -1.25
CA ALA A 32 -1.16 -16.25 -0.02
C ALA A 32 -2.26 -15.20 -0.24
N SER A 33 -2.48 -14.77 -1.48
CA SER A 33 -3.50 -13.78 -1.83
C SER A 33 -4.90 -14.28 -1.46
N GLY A 34 -5.66 -13.45 -0.76
CA GLY A 34 -6.96 -13.80 -0.22
C GLY A 34 -6.94 -14.76 0.98
N MET A 35 -5.78 -15.29 1.37
CA MET A 35 -5.63 -16.17 2.53
C MET A 35 -5.19 -15.41 3.78
N ILE A 36 -4.27 -14.49 3.62
CA ILE A 36 -3.72 -13.63 4.69
C ILE A 36 -3.47 -12.23 4.15
N PRO A 37 -3.64 -11.16 4.94
CA PRO A 37 -3.32 -9.81 4.52
C PRO A 37 -1.83 -9.66 4.16
N GLN A 38 -1.57 -9.01 3.04
CA GLN A 38 -0.24 -8.71 2.54
C GLN A 38 -0.08 -7.20 2.36
N ILE A 39 0.91 -6.62 3.02
CA ILE A 39 1.17 -5.18 3.01
C ILE A 39 2.61 -4.94 2.59
N THR A 40 2.86 -3.99 1.69
CA THR A 40 4.20 -3.55 1.32
C THR A 40 4.41 -2.09 1.68
N ALA A 41 5.56 -1.78 2.29
CA ALA A 41 6.03 -0.41 2.52
C ALA A 41 7.38 -0.20 1.84
N VAL A 42 7.45 0.75 0.93
CA VAL A 42 8.65 1.11 0.18
C VAL A 42 9.31 2.31 0.86
N PHE A 43 10.45 2.09 1.54
CA PHE A 43 11.18 3.13 2.26
C PHE A 43 12.37 3.71 1.49
N GLY A 44 12.72 3.11 0.39
CA GLY A 44 13.79 3.55 -0.48
C GLY A 44 13.49 3.14 -1.92
N THR A 45 14.43 2.47 -2.56
CA THR A 45 14.25 2.02 -3.95
C THR A 45 13.45 0.71 -4.00
N CYS A 46 12.52 0.62 -4.94
CA CYS A 46 11.82 -0.59 -5.31
C CYS A 46 11.86 -0.72 -6.83
N GLY A 47 12.92 -1.35 -7.34
CA GLY A 47 13.24 -1.35 -8.77
C GLY A 47 13.20 -2.72 -9.44
N GLY A 48 12.97 -2.73 -10.75
CA GLY A 48 12.97 -3.95 -11.55
C GLY A 48 11.92 -4.96 -11.10
N GLY A 49 12.30 -6.22 -10.99
CA GLY A 49 11.43 -7.29 -10.50
C GLY A 49 10.87 -7.05 -9.09
N MET A 50 11.59 -6.30 -8.24
CA MET A 50 11.10 -5.96 -6.90
C MET A 50 9.81 -5.12 -6.96
N ALA A 51 9.62 -4.28 -7.97
CA ALA A 51 8.43 -3.45 -8.12
C ALA A 51 7.14 -4.24 -8.43
N ILE A 52 7.25 -5.52 -8.78
CA ILE A 52 6.10 -6.40 -8.94
C ILE A 52 5.52 -6.81 -7.57
N ILE A 53 6.36 -6.88 -6.54
CA ILE A 53 5.95 -7.29 -5.20
C ILE A 53 4.86 -6.38 -4.62
N PRO A 54 5.00 -5.04 -4.58
CA PRO A 54 3.91 -4.15 -4.16
C PRO A 54 2.61 -4.36 -4.93
N ALA A 55 2.70 -4.55 -6.25
CA ALA A 55 1.52 -4.79 -7.09
C ALA A 55 0.80 -6.12 -6.82
N LEU A 56 1.43 -7.06 -6.11
CA LEU A 56 0.85 -8.34 -5.70
C LEU A 56 0.34 -8.33 -4.26
N THR A 57 0.57 -7.26 -3.49
CA THR A 57 0.08 -7.11 -2.11
C THR A 57 -1.27 -6.40 -2.07
N ASP A 58 -2.00 -6.55 -0.96
CA ASP A 58 -3.32 -5.95 -0.80
C ASP A 58 -3.24 -4.44 -0.55
N PHE A 59 -2.18 -3.99 0.13
CA PHE A 59 -1.93 -2.58 0.42
C PHE A 59 -0.47 -2.21 0.19
N THR A 60 -0.25 -1.03 -0.38
CA THR A 60 1.08 -0.51 -0.69
C THR A 60 1.25 0.90 -0.14
N PHE A 61 2.32 1.09 0.62
CA PHE A 61 2.74 2.40 1.15
C PHE A 61 4.10 2.78 0.59
N ILE A 62 4.35 4.07 0.39
CA ILE A 62 5.63 4.56 -0.12
C ILE A 62 6.10 5.80 0.65
N GLU A 63 7.36 5.82 1.06
CA GLU A 63 7.96 6.98 1.72
C GLU A 63 8.04 8.17 0.75
N SER A 64 7.54 9.32 1.19
CA SER A 64 7.21 10.46 0.31
C SER A 64 8.42 11.13 -0.35
N LYS A 65 9.62 11.06 0.27
CA LYS A 65 10.82 11.77 -0.21
C LYS A 65 11.84 10.86 -0.88
N LYS A 66 12.06 9.66 -0.33
CA LYS A 66 13.09 8.71 -0.78
C LYS A 66 12.51 7.56 -1.57
N GLY A 67 11.21 7.26 -1.35
CA GLY A 67 10.52 6.15 -1.99
C GLY A 67 10.52 6.27 -3.51
N LYS A 68 10.98 5.23 -4.18
CA LYS A 68 11.02 5.13 -5.65
C LYS A 68 10.51 3.75 -6.06
N MET A 69 9.52 3.71 -6.95
CA MET A 69 8.99 2.46 -7.48
C MET A 69 8.97 2.49 -9.01
N PHE A 70 9.62 1.51 -9.64
CA PHE A 70 9.72 1.43 -11.10
C PHE A 70 10.13 0.02 -11.56
N VAL A 71 9.57 -0.44 -12.66
CA VAL A 71 10.06 -1.65 -13.35
C VAL A 71 11.29 -1.30 -14.19
N ASN A 72 11.19 -0.26 -15.04
CA ASN A 72 12.32 0.32 -15.75
C ASN A 72 12.59 1.71 -15.19
N SER A 73 13.88 2.03 -15.02
CA SER A 73 14.27 3.38 -14.61
C SER A 73 13.66 4.43 -15.55
N PRO A 74 13.08 5.53 -15.03
CA PRO A 74 12.55 6.61 -15.88
C PRO A 74 13.55 7.10 -16.93
N ASN A 75 14.84 7.14 -16.59
CA ASN A 75 15.90 7.55 -17.51
C ASN A 75 16.25 6.51 -18.59
N ALA A 76 15.73 5.30 -18.51
CA ALA A 76 15.91 4.28 -19.54
C ALA A 76 14.86 4.36 -20.65
N LEU A 77 13.83 5.19 -20.48
CA LEU A 77 12.76 5.37 -21.45
C LEU A 77 13.00 6.64 -22.27
N ASP A 78 13.00 6.51 -23.59
CA ASP A 78 13.17 7.65 -24.50
C ASP A 78 12.09 8.72 -24.24
N GLY A 79 12.56 9.93 -23.96
CA GLY A 79 11.69 11.08 -23.71
C GLY A 79 11.07 11.17 -22.32
N ASN A 80 11.29 10.19 -21.45
CA ASN A 80 10.84 10.21 -20.07
C ASN A 80 12.04 10.34 -19.11
N TYR A 81 12.51 11.55 -18.92
CA TYR A 81 13.60 11.85 -17.99
C TYR A 81 13.03 12.35 -16.67
N THR A 82 13.69 12.02 -15.56
CA THR A 82 13.34 12.50 -14.21
C THR A 82 13.26 14.02 -14.10
N GLU A 83 13.99 14.74 -14.94
CA GLU A 83 13.92 16.20 -15.05
C GLU A 83 12.55 16.73 -15.55
N LYS A 84 11.84 15.92 -16.35
CA LYS A 84 10.52 16.29 -16.88
C LYS A 84 9.38 15.72 -16.03
N CYS A 85 9.48 14.45 -15.68
CA CYS A 85 8.49 13.73 -14.90
C CYS A 85 9.17 12.50 -14.29
N ASP A 86 9.37 12.51 -12.97
CA ASP A 86 9.89 11.34 -12.28
C ASP A 86 8.76 10.34 -11.99
N THR A 87 8.49 9.50 -12.97
CA THR A 87 7.45 8.45 -12.86
C THR A 87 7.74 7.41 -11.79
N SER A 88 8.94 7.40 -11.21
CA SER A 88 9.28 6.54 -10.07
C SER A 88 8.97 7.16 -8.72
N ALA A 89 8.74 8.47 -8.67
CA ALA A 89 8.55 9.20 -7.41
C ALA A 89 7.26 8.81 -6.70
N ALA A 90 7.27 8.86 -5.37
CA ALA A 90 6.12 8.58 -4.53
C ALA A 90 4.88 9.38 -4.93
N ALA A 91 5.02 10.68 -5.19
CA ALA A 91 3.92 11.53 -5.62
C ALA A 91 3.27 11.04 -6.92
N PHE A 92 4.08 10.69 -7.94
CA PHE A 92 3.56 10.16 -9.19
C PHE A 92 2.84 8.81 -8.98
N GLN A 93 3.43 7.92 -8.19
CA GLN A 93 2.85 6.60 -7.95
C GLN A 93 1.54 6.68 -7.15
N SER A 94 1.41 7.65 -6.25
CA SER A 94 0.20 7.88 -5.45
C SER A 94 -0.91 8.57 -6.25
N GLU A 95 -0.56 9.64 -7.00
CA GLU A 95 -1.56 10.52 -7.61
C GLU A 95 -2.02 10.03 -8.99
N GLU A 96 -1.13 9.38 -9.77
CA GLU A 96 -1.38 9.06 -11.18
C GLU A 96 -1.61 7.57 -11.45
N THR A 97 -1.05 6.66 -10.63
CA THR A 97 -1.12 5.22 -10.95
C THR A 97 -2.20 4.48 -10.17
N GLY A 98 -2.58 4.96 -9.00
CA GLY A 98 -3.49 4.26 -8.10
C GLY A 98 -2.92 2.96 -7.50
N LEU A 99 -1.61 2.74 -7.56
CA LEU A 99 -0.93 1.56 -6.99
C LEU A 99 -0.54 1.74 -5.52
N VAL A 100 -0.60 2.97 -5.00
CA VAL A 100 -0.15 3.31 -3.66
C VAL A 100 -1.34 3.81 -2.85
N ASP A 101 -1.58 3.15 -1.74
CA ASP A 101 -2.70 3.43 -0.84
C ASP A 101 -2.37 4.55 0.16
N GLY A 102 -1.08 4.76 0.46
CA GLY A 102 -0.68 5.80 1.38
C GLY A 102 0.78 6.24 1.23
N THR A 103 1.01 7.52 1.53
CA THR A 103 2.36 8.12 1.52
C THR A 103 2.61 8.83 2.85
N GLY A 104 3.88 9.01 3.19
CA GLY A 104 4.29 9.72 4.40
C GLY A 104 5.77 9.52 4.71
N SER A 105 6.18 9.92 5.89
CA SER A 105 7.46 9.54 6.47
C SER A 105 7.47 8.07 6.90
N GLU A 106 8.63 7.50 7.15
CA GLU A 106 8.76 6.12 7.65
C GLU A 106 7.92 5.89 8.93
N GLU A 107 7.91 6.85 9.84
CA GLU A 107 7.16 6.77 11.10
C GLU A 107 5.64 6.83 10.87
N GLU A 108 5.18 7.72 10.01
CA GLU A 108 3.76 7.83 9.64
C GLU A 108 3.27 6.56 8.95
N ILE A 109 4.03 6.01 8.00
CA ILE A 109 3.69 4.76 7.31
C ILE A 109 3.61 3.59 8.30
N LEU A 110 4.55 3.47 9.22
CA LEU A 110 4.50 2.42 10.25
C LEU A 110 3.30 2.59 11.17
N GLY A 111 2.90 3.83 11.46
CA GLY A 111 1.67 4.15 12.18
C GLY A 111 0.41 3.73 11.42
N GLN A 112 0.32 4.07 10.13
CA GLN A 112 -0.78 3.69 9.24
C GLN A 112 -0.89 2.16 9.13
N ILE A 113 0.21 1.45 8.92
CA ILE A 113 0.23 -0.02 8.87
C ILE A 113 -0.27 -0.62 10.18
N ARG A 114 0.16 -0.07 11.32
CA ARG A 114 -0.31 -0.55 12.63
C ARG A 114 -1.81 -0.36 12.81
N GLN A 115 -2.35 0.79 12.39
CA GLN A 115 -3.78 1.06 12.42
C GLN A 115 -4.53 0.10 11.49
N LEU A 116 -4.06 -0.07 10.27
CA LEU A 116 -4.65 -0.96 9.26
C LEU A 116 -4.72 -2.41 9.75
N ILE A 117 -3.63 -2.93 10.34
CA ILE A 117 -3.62 -4.29 10.91
C ILE A 117 -4.66 -4.47 12.01
N GLY A 118 -4.95 -3.42 12.78
CA GLY A 118 -5.99 -3.45 13.81
C GLY A 118 -7.41 -3.60 13.24
N LEU A 119 -7.61 -3.30 11.95
CA LEU A 119 -8.89 -3.39 11.26
C LEU A 119 -9.03 -4.67 10.41
N LEU A 120 -7.90 -5.28 10.02
CA LEU A 120 -7.90 -6.44 9.14
C LEU A 120 -8.00 -7.75 9.93
N PRO A 121 -8.70 -8.77 9.38
CA PRO A 121 -8.66 -10.11 9.95
C PRO A 121 -7.27 -10.72 9.83
N SER A 122 -6.93 -11.65 10.72
CA SER A 122 -5.62 -12.33 10.72
C SER A 122 -5.44 -13.24 9.50
N ASN A 123 -6.53 -13.83 9.01
CA ASN A 123 -6.59 -14.71 7.85
C ASN A 123 -8.05 -14.86 7.38
N PHE A 124 -8.28 -15.56 6.26
CA PHE A 124 -9.61 -15.77 5.69
C PHE A 124 -10.57 -16.60 6.54
N GLU A 125 -10.07 -17.37 7.50
CA GLU A 125 -10.88 -18.16 8.44
C GLU A 125 -11.23 -17.37 9.72
N ASP A 126 -10.64 -16.19 9.92
CA ASP A 126 -10.84 -15.35 11.08
C ASP A 126 -12.19 -14.62 10.98
N ASN A 127 -13.21 -15.21 11.61
CA ASN A 127 -14.55 -14.65 11.68
C ASN A 127 -14.82 -13.90 12.99
N ASP A 128 -13.88 -13.89 13.92
CA ASP A 128 -14.06 -13.40 15.29
C ASP A 128 -13.32 -12.08 15.55
N SER A 129 -12.86 -11.39 14.51
CA SER A 129 -12.22 -10.06 14.63
C SER A 129 -13.26 -8.99 14.96
N PHE A 130 -13.87 -9.08 16.13
CA PHE A 130 -14.73 -8.03 16.64
C PHE A 130 -13.92 -7.02 17.43
N VAL A 131 -13.97 -5.76 17.00
CA VAL A 131 -13.67 -4.65 17.90
C VAL A 131 -14.97 -4.29 18.61
N GLU A 132 -14.95 -4.24 19.95
CA GLU A 132 -16.13 -3.85 20.72
C GLU A 132 -16.53 -2.41 20.31
N CYS A 133 -17.75 -2.28 19.79
CA CYS A 133 -18.29 -0.99 19.41
C CYS A 133 -18.72 -0.24 20.67
N THR A 134 -18.13 0.92 20.92
CA THR A 134 -18.48 1.82 22.02
C THR A 134 -19.36 2.98 21.58
N ASP A 135 -19.72 3.05 20.28
CA ASP A 135 -20.58 4.10 19.74
C ASP A 135 -22.06 3.85 20.11
N ASP A 136 -22.86 4.89 20.07
CA ASP A 136 -24.31 4.80 20.27
C ASP A 136 -24.97 4.14 19.05
N LEU A 137 -25.39 2.90 19.21
CA LEU A 137 -26.07 2.11 18.15
C LEU A 137 -27.40 2.74 17.69
N ASN A 138 -27.96 3.70 18.43
CA ASN A 138 -29.16 4.43 18.05
C ASN A 138 -28.86 5.82 17.46
N ARG A 139 -27.59 6.12 17.25
CA ARG A 139 -27.18 7.38 16.61
C ARG A 139 -27.78 7.50 15.23
N THR A 140 -28.40 8.65 14.94
CA THR A 140 -28.95 8.95 13.61
C THR A 140 -27.94 9.74 12.78
N CYS A 141 -28.00 9.57 11.46
CA CYS A 141 -27.19 10.29 10.48
C CYS A 141 -28.07 11.23 9.65
N ASP A 142 -28.92 12.00 10.29
CA ASP A 142 -29.94 12.84 9.63
C ASP A 142 -29.37 13.89 8.69
N ASP A 143 -28.12 14.32 8.93
CA ASP A 143 -27.38 15.30 8.14
C ASP A 143 -26.52 14.71 7.03
N ILE A 144 -26.57 13.40 6.77
CA ILE A 144 -25.68 12.72 5.81
C ILE A 144 -25.85 13.25 4.38
N THR A 145 -27.07 13.67 4.02
CA THR A 145 -27.34 14.26 2.70
C THR A 145 -26.68 15.63 2.53
N ALA A 146 -26.45 16.36 3.62
CA ALA A 146 -25.74 17.63 3.59
C ALA A 146 -24.23 17.44 3.42
N CYS A 147 -23.71 16.24 3.66
CA CYS A 147 -22.29 15.89 3.52
C CYS A 147 -21.93 15.42 2.10
N ALA A 148 -22.87 15.43 1.14
CA ALA A 148 -22.67 14.87 -0.21
C ALA A 148 -21.53 15.51 -1.03
N GLY A 149 -21.01 16.65 -0.60
CA GLY A 149 -19.86 17.32 -1.23
C GLY A 149 -18.51 16.99 -0.60
N ASP A 150 -18.49 16.27 0.53
CA ASP A 150 -17.27 15.91 1.25
C ASP A 150 -17.38 14.46 1.78
N THR A 151 -16.66 13.56 1.12
CA THR A 151 -16.72 12.13 1.43
C THR A 151 -16.14 11.82 2.82
N SER A 152 -15.09 12.51 3.25
CA SER A 152 -14.47 12.29 4.56
C SER A 152 -15.43 12.65 5.68
N ILE A 153 -16.18 13.74 5.54
CA ILE A 153 -17.23 14.12 6.51
C ILE A 153 -18.33 13.05 6.52
N ALA A 154 -18.78 12.57 5.34
CA ALA A 154 -19.79 11.53 5.25
C ALA A 154 -19.33 10.23 5.92
N LEU A 155 -18.09 9.81 5.67
CA LEU A 155 -17.49 8.62 6.29
C LEU A 155 -17.39 8.76 7.82
N SER A 156 -16.97 9.92 8.33
CA SER A 156 -16.91 10.17 9.77
C SER A 156 -18.29 10.12 10.46
N ARG A 157 -19.38 10.38 9.72
CA ARG A 157 -20.75 10.25 10.23
C ARG A 157 -21.24 8.82 10.28
N ILE A 158 -20.74 7.96 9.38
CA ILE A 158 -21.14 6.55 9.27
C ILE A 158 -20.29 5.68 10.20
N ALA A 159 -18.98 5.94 10.26
CA ALA A 159 -18.04 5.14 11.01
C ALA A 159 -18.25 5.26 12.54
N ASP A 160 -18.04 4.17 13.25
CA ASP A 160 -18.13 4.13 14.71
C ASP A 160 -17.15 5.12 15.35
N ASN A 161 -17.64 5.97 16.25
CA ASN A 161 -16.87 7.06 16.86
C ASN A 161 -16.20 8.01 15.84
N GLY A 162 -16.62 8.01 14.59
CA GLY A 162 -16.02 8.81 13.51
C GLY A 162 -14.62 8.34 13.09
N ILE A 163 -14.21 7.14 13.45
CA ILE A 163 -12.87 6.60 13.16
C ILE A 163 -12.92 5.71 11.93
N PHE A 164 -12.15 6.06 10.91
CA PHE A 164 -11.99 5.27 9.70
C PHE A 164 -10.57 5.40 9.16
N PHE A 165 -10.19 4.49 8.27
CA PHE A 165 -8.92 4.52 7.56
C PHE A 165 -9.16 5.03 6.13
N GLU A 166 -8.47 6.13 5.75
CA GLU A 166 -8.56 6.77 4.44
C GLU A 166 -7.22 6.70 3.71
#